data_f9f046c43b452d8a88bda579326f4a97
#
_entry.id   f9f046c43b452d8a88bda579326f4a97
#
_cell.length_a   1.000
_cell.length_b   1.000
_cell.length_c   1.000
_cell.angle_alpha   90.00
_cell.angle_beta   90.00
_cell.angle_gamma   90.00
#
_symmetry.space_group_name_H-M   'P 1'
#
loop_
_entity.id
_entity.type
_entity.pdbx_description
1 polymer ?
#
loop_
_entity_poly.entity_id
_entity_poly.type
_entity_poly.pdbx_seq_one_letter_code
_entity_poly.pdbx_strand_id
1 'polypeptide(L)'
;GKHSLKASVTSELVFQDCKIPKDRILPGVKGLRGPFSCLNNARFGISWGAXGSAQACFDSAKEYAMXRIQFNHPIASYQLVQNKLAWMLREITKGQLLAYHLAQKKDAGTWIPEHISLAKMNNVDIALEIARVARDIHGANGILDEYPIMRHMANLESVKTYEGTHDIHNLIIGRHITGIQAFTREA
;
A
#
# COMPACT_ATOMS: atom_id res chain seq x y z
N GLY A 1 -17.24 14.22 3.49
CA GLY A 1 -17.09 12.83 3.90
C GLY A 1 -16.12 12.07 3.01
N LYS A 2 -15.60 10.95 3.51
CA LYS A 2 -14.68 10.09 2.78
C LYS A 2 -15.24 8.67 2.66
N HIS A 3 -15.00 8.01 1.55
CA HIS A 3 -15.34 6.59 1.39
C HIS A 3 -14.21 5.68 1.86
N SER A 4 -13.04 6.22 2.11
CA SER A 4 -11.81 5.51 2.47
C SER A 4 -11.24 6.08 3.76
N LEU A 5 -10.57 5.25 4.55
CA LEU A 5 -9.88 5.66 5.78
C LEU A 5 -10.80 6.53 6.66
N LYS A 6 -12.02 6.04 6.89
CA LYS A 6 -13.06 6.83 7.60
C LYS A 6 -12.64 7.17 9.03
N ALA A 7 -11.84 6.32 9.67
CA ALA A 7 -11.36 6.55 11.03
C ALA A 7 -10.18 7.52 11.10
N SER A 8 -9.62 7.92 9.96
CA SER A 8 -8.47 8.84 9.89
C SER A 8 -8.96 10.24 9.56
N VAL A 9 -8.67 11.20 10.43
CA VAL A 9 -9.04 12.60 10.21
C VAL A 9 -8.10 13.20 9.17
N THR A 10 -8.68 13.87 8.16
CA THR A 10 -7.93 14.61 7.14
C THR A 10 -8.52 16.01 7.08
N SER A 11 -7.73 17.00 7.41
CA SER A 11 -8.21 18.39 7.58
C SER A 11 -7.30 19.38 6.89
N GLU A 12 -7.85 20.56 6.62
CA GLU A 12 -7.09 21.73 6.22
C GLU A 12 -6.60 22.45 7.47
N LEU A 13 -5.36 22.91 7.44
CA LEU A 13 -4.78 23.75 8.49
C LEU A 13 -4.67 25.18 7.94
N VAL A 14 -5.28 26.12 8.63
CA VAL A 14 -5.27 27.53 8.23
C VAL A 14 -4.50 28.34 9.28
N PHE A 15 -3.49 29.09 8.84
CA PHE A 15 -2.66 29.93 9.68
C PHE A 15 -2.84 31.39 9.28
N GLN A 16 -3.24 32.24 10.23
CA GLN A 16 -3.42 33.68 10.00
C GLN A 16 -2.56 34.43 11.01
N ASP A 17 -1.49 35.08 10.52
CA ASP A 17 -0.57 35.89 11.32
C ASP A 17 0.02 35.11 12.53
N CYS A 18 0.23 33.82 12.38
CA CYS A 18 0.79 32.96 13.42
C CYS A 18 2.29 33.20 13.57
N LYS A 19 2.69 33.81 14.66
CA LYS A 19 4.11 34.07 14.95
C LYS A 19 4.72 32.86 15.67
N ILE A 20 5.79 32.33 15.11
CA ILE A 20 6.51 31.17 15.65
C ILE A 20 7.91 31.65 16.06
N PRO A 21 8.35 31.44 17.31
CA PRO A 21 9.70 31.78 17.72
C PRO A 21 10.75 31.01 16.91
N LYS A 22 11.91 31.63 16.68
CA LYS A 22 12.98 31.04 15.86
C LYS A 22 13.52 29.72 16.45
N ASP A 23 13.47 29.57 17.75
CA ASP A 23 13.95 28.35 18.44
C ASP A 23 13.04 27.14 18.18
N ARG A 24 11.88 27.34 17.55
CA ARG A 24 10.94 26.26 17.19
C ARG A 24 11.22 25.66 15.80
N ILE A 25 12.26 26.15 15.10
CA ILE A 25 12.70 25.56 13.84
C ILE A 25 13.35 24.20 14.13
N LEU A 26 12.95 23.17 13.40
CA LEU A 26 13.53 21.83 13.56
C LEU A 26 15.04 21.89 13.27
N PRO A 27 15.90 21.39 14.16
CA PRO A 27 17.33 21.47 13.96
C PRO A 27 17.80 20.58 12.82
N GLY A 28 18.80 21.03 12.09
CA GLY A 28 19.49 20.23 11.07
C GLY A 28 18.75 20.03 9.77
N VAL A 29 17.57 20.66 9.59
CA VAL A 29 16.80 20.51 8.34
C VAL A 29 16.62 21.87 7.65
N LYS A 30 16.51 21.82 6.31
CA LYS A 30 16.30 23.00 5.49
C LYS A 30 15.41 22.64 4.32
N GLY A 31 14.36 23.42 4.10
CA GLY A 31 13.41 23.21 3.01
C GLY A 31 12.71 21.86 3.11
N LEU A 32 12.44 21.22 1.98
CA LEU A 32 11.68 19.98 1.88
C LEU A 32 12.44 18.74 2.35
N ARG A 33 13.74 18.85 2.63
CA ARG A 33 14.56 17.71 3.03
C ARG A 33 14.05 17.06 4.32
N GLY A 34 13.59 17.88 5.29
CA GLY A 34 13.00 17.38 6.53
C GLY A 34 11.76 16.50 6.28
N PRO A 35 10.72 17.07 5.66
CA PRO A 35 9.52 16.28 5.33
C PRO A 35 9.81 15.01 4.53
N PHE A 36 10.71 15.07 3.53
CA PHE A 36 11.04 13.89 2.73
C PHE A 36 11.73 12.79 3.55
N SER A 37 12.52 13.14 4.57
CA SER A 37 13.11 12.12 5.43
C SER A 37 12.05 11.38 6.24
N CYS A 38 11.04 12.11 6.74
CA CYS A 38 9.90 11.50 7.45
C CYS A 38 9.09 10.60 6.50
N LEU A 39 8.82 11.09 5.28
CA LEU A 39 8.06 10.32 4.28
C LEU A 39 8.76 9.03 3.89
N ASN A 40 10.09 9.00 3.84
CA ASN A 40 10.80 7.76 3.52
C ASN A 40 10.54 6.69 4.58
N ASN A 41 10.53 7.07 5.86
CA ASN A 41 10.22 6.12 6.93
C ASN A 41 8.75 5.68 6.90
N ALA A 42 7.84 6.62 6.66
CA ALA A 42 6.40 6.30 6.56
C ALA A 42 6.12 5.36 5.39
N ARG A 43 6.69 5.63 4.21
CA ARG A 43 6.53 4.78 3.02
C ARG A 43 7.06 3.36 3.24
N PHE A 44 8.17 3.23 3.99
CA PHE A 44 8.67 1.91 4.38
C PHE A 44 7.60 1.16 5.20
N GLY A 45 7.00 1.84 6.19
CA GLY A 45 5.91 1.25 6.99
C GLY A 45 4.71 0.84 6.13
N ILE A 46 4.37 1.65 5.12
CA ILE A 46 3.27 1.35 4.19
C ILE A 46 3.51 0.03 3.45
N SER A 47 4.78 -0.27 3.09
CA SER A 47 5.07 -1.52 2.37
C SER A 47 4.72 -2.76 3.20
N TRP A 48 4.82 -2.68 4.53
CA TRP A 48 4.36 -3.74 5.45
C TRP A 48 2.85 -3.71 5.62
N GLY A 49 2.28 -2.53 5.85
CA GLY A 49 0.84 -2.36 6.07
C GLY A 49 0.00 -2.87 4.92
N ALA A 50 0.46 -2.68 3.70
CA ALA A 50 -0.20 -3.25 2.52
C ALA A 50 -0.21 -4.77 2.54
N UNK A 51 0.81 -5.35 2.89
CA UNK A 51 0.86 -6.60 3.01
C UNK A 51 0.01 -7.11 3.97
N GLY A 52 -0.24 -6.44 5.15
CA GLY A 52 -1.22 -6.85 6.16
C GLY A 52 -2.66 -6.86 5.65
N SER A 53 -3.00 -5.83 4.89
CA SER A 53 -4.33 -5.77 4.26
C SER A 53 -4.55 -6.92 3.28
N ALA A 54 -3.52 -7.25 2.50
CA ALA A 54 -3.60 -8.38 1.55
C ALA A 54 -3.80 -9.70 2.30
N GLN A 55 -3.07 -9.90 3.39
CA GLN A 55 -3.21 -11.12 4.21
C GLN A 55 -4.63 -11.23 4.78
N ALA A 56 -5.16 -10.14 5.32
CA ALA A 56 -6.52 -10.13 5.88
C ALA A 56 -7.55 -10.49 4.81
N CYS A 57 -7.39 -9.96 3.59
CA CYS A 57 -8.29 -10.28 2.48
C CYS A 57 -8.16 -11.74 2.05
N PHE A 58 -6.93 -12.26 2.01
CA PHE A 58 -6.68 -13.67 1.68
C PHE A 58 -7.32 -14.60 2.71
N ASP A 59 -7.10 -14.33 4.00
CA ASP A 59 -7.62 -15.19 5.07
C ASP A 59 -9.15 -15.20 5.03
N SER A 60 -9.79 -14.04 4.87
CA SER A 60 -11.25 -13.95 4.75
C SER A 60 -11.75 -14.74 3.53
N ALA A 61 -11.09 -14.58 2.39
CA ALA A 61 -11.50 -15.28 1.15
C ALA A 61 -11.32 -16.79 1.28
N LYS A 62 -10.22 -17.24 1.89
CA LYS A 62 -9.96 -18.66 2.12
C LYS A 62 -11.04 -19.26 3.03
N GLU A 63 -11.30 -18.59 4.15
CA GLU A 63 -12.32 -19.04 5.11
C GLU A 63 -13.70 -19.12 4.44
N TYR A 64 -14.07 -18.06 3.72
CA TYR A 64 -15.35 -18.04 2.98
C TYR A 64 -15.42 -19.19 1.98
N ALA A 65 -14.38 -19.40 1.21
CA ALA A 65 -14.36 -20.44 0.17
C ALA A 65 -14.48 -21.85 0.75
N MET A 66 -13.96 -22.08 1.93
CA MET A 66 -14.11 -23.34 2.65
C MET A 66 -15.50 -23.56 3.21
N UNK A 67 -16.09 -22.45 3.42
CA UNK A 67 -17.26 -22.50 4.04
C UNK A 67 -18.36 -22.48 3.16
N ARG A 68 -18.35 -21.86 2.03
CA ARG A 68 -19.46 -21.66 1.08
C ARG A 68 -19.69 -22.88 0.19
N ILE A 69 -20.88 -23.40 0.21
CA ILE A 69 -21.23 -24.58 -0.60
C ILE A 69 -21.94 -24.13 -1.88
N GLN A 70 -21.51 -24.60 -3.04
CA GLN A 70 -22.21 -24.51 -4.33
C GLN A 70 -21.99 -25.81 -5.10
N PHE A 71 -23.03 -26.27 -5.80
CA PHE A 71 -22.99 -27.54 -6.53
C PHE A 71 -22.57 -28.70 -5.62
N ASN A 72 -23.05 -28.65 -4.36
CA ASN A 72 -22.85 -29.65 -3.30
C ASN A 72 -21.40 -29.78 -2.78
N HIS A 73 -20.54 -28.80 -3.09
CA HIS A 73 -19.15 -28.82 -2.64
C HIS A 73 -18.72 -27.43 -2.15
N PRO A 74 -17.74 -27.36 -1.21
CA PRO A 74 -17.15 -26.04 -0.91
C PRO A 74 -16.56 -25.42 -2.18
N ILE A 75 -16.75 -24.12 -2.36
CA ILE A 75 -16.23 -23.49 -3.57
C ILE A 75 -14.69 -23.56 -3.65
N ALA A 76 -14.03 -23.78 -2.50
CA ALA A 76 -12.58 -24.02 -2.44
C ALA A 76 -12.15 -25.28 -3.23
N SER A 77 -13.09 -26.19 -3.51
CA SER A 77 -12.75 -27.41 -4.27
C SER A 77 -12.62 -27.16 -5.78
N TYR A 78 -13.03 -25.99 -6.26
CA TYR A 78 -13.03 -25.70 -7.70
C TYR A 78 -11.70 -25.07 -8.14
N GLN A 79 -11.20 -25.54 -9.27
CA GLN A 79 -9.86 -25.18 -9.78
C GLN A 79 -9.67 -23.66 -9.90
N LEU A 80 -10.71 -22.92 -10.39
CA LEU A 80 -10.58 -21.47 -10.56
C LEU A 80 -10.45 -20.74 -9.22
N VAL A 81 -11.10 -21.25 -8.16
CA VAL A 81 -10.97 -20.67 -6.81
C VAL A 81 -9.57 -20.99 -6.23
N GLN A 82 -9.14 -22.27 -6.39
CA GLN A 82 -7.81 -22.66 -5.93
C GLN A 82 -6.70 -21.86 -6.63
N ASN A 83 -6.87 -21.62 -7.94
CA ASN A 83 -5.92 -20.80 -8.70
C ASN A 83 -5.80 -19.38 -8.11
N LYS A 84 -6.96 -18.77 -7.79
CA LYS A 84 -6.99 -17.43 -7.18
C LYS A 84 -6.28 -17.44 -5.82
N LEU A 85 -6.60 -18.41 -4.98
CA LEU A 85 -5.99 -18.51 -3.65
C LEU A 85 -4.46 -18.74 -3.74
N ALA A 86 -4.02 -19.62 -4.64
CA ALA A 86 -2.60 -19.89 -4.85
C ALA A 86 -1.87 -18.63 -5.34
N TRP A 87 -2.49 -17.88 -6.27
CA TRP A 87 -1.93 -16.63 -6.78
C TRP A 87 -1.80 -15.60 -5.63
N MET A 88 -2.87 -15.44 -4.83
CA MET A 88 -2.85 -14.48 -3.71
C MET A 88 -1.72 -14.80 -2.73
N LEU A 89 -1.58 -16.07 -2.33
CA LEU A 89 -0.54 -16.47 -1.39
C LEU A 89 0.86 -16.21 -1.96
N ARG A 90 1.07 -16.56 -3.24
CA ARG A 90 2.34 -16.31 -3.92
C ARG A 90 2.72 -14.83 -3.90
N GLU A 91 1.76 -13.96 -4.22
CA GLU A 91 2.03 -12.52 -4.29
C GLU A 91 2.25 -11.92 -2.90
N ILE A 92 1.51 -12.39 -1.89
CA ILE A 92 1.74 -11.98 -0.49
C ILE A 92 3.17 -12.36 -0.08
N THR A 93 3.59 -13.59 -0.36
CA THR A 93 4.93 -14.06 0.00
C THR A 93 6.01 -13.19 -0.65
N LYS A 94 5.86 -12.90 -1.95
CA LYS A 94 6.80 -12.04 -2.68
C LYS A 94 6.87 -10.64 -2.07
N GLY A 95 5.71 -10.06 -1.76
CA GLY A 95 5.65 -8.72 -1.17
C GLY A 95 6.26 -8.66 0.24
N GLN A 96 6.04 -9.70 1.05
CA GLN A 96 6.64 -9.82 2.37
C GLN A 96 8.18 -9.93 2.28
N LEU A 97 8.67 -10.75 1.35
CA LEU A 97 10.12 -10.90 1.13
C LEU A 97 10.74 -9.59 0.66
N LEU A 98 10.06 -8.83 -0.20
CA LEU A 98 10.52 -7.53 -0.66
C LEU A 98 10.63 -6.54 0.52
N ALA A 99 9.58 -6.47 1.36
CA ALA A 99 9.58 -5.59 2.52
C ALA A 99 10.66 -5.99 3.52
N TYR A 100 10.83 -7.29 3.74
CA TYR A 100 11.85 -7.84 4.64
C TYR A 100 13.27 -7.50 4.13
N HIS A 101 13.52 -7.71 2.84
CA HIS A 101 14.82 -7.36 2.25
C HIS A 101 15.12 -5.87 2.39
N LEU A 102 14.09 -5.02 2.19
CA LEU A 102 14.24 -3.57 2.40
C LEU A 102 14.56 -3.25 3.86
N ALA A 103 13.94 -3.96 4.82
CA ALA A 103 14.25 -3.80 6.24
C ALA A 103 15.72 -4.10 6.51
N GLN A 104 16.22 -5.22 5.96
CA GLN A 104 17.64 -5.58 6.10
C GLN A 104 18.56 -4.48 5.54
N LYS A 105 18.21 -3.92 4.38
CA LYS A 105 18.98 -2.81 3.79
C LYS A 105 18.94 -1.57 4.68
N LYS A 106 17.79 -1.30 5.31
CA LYS A 106 17.68 -0.14 6.23
C LYS A 106 18.57 -0.34 7.47
N ASP A 107 18.55 -1.53 8.05
CA ASP A 107 19.37 -1.85 9.21
C ASP A 107 20.87 -1.75 8.88
N ALA A 108 21.25 -2.18 7.68
CA ALA A 108 22.64 -2.12 7.20
C ALA A 108 23.06 -0.73 6.70
N GLY A 109 22.13 0.23 6.62
CA GLY A 109 22.44 1.57 6.10
C GLY A 109 22.70 1.62 4.60
N THR A 110 22.29 0.59 3.85
CA THR A 110 22.57 0.47 2.39
C THR A 110 21.33 0.75 1.53
N TRP A 111 20.27 1.26 2.15
CA TRP A 111 19.03 1.60 1.42
C TRP A 111 19.17 2.94 0.69
N ILE A 112 18.37 3.08 -0.37
CA ILE A 112 18.19 4.35 -1.07
C ILE A 112 16.68 4.61 -1.23
N PRO A 113 16.27 5.87 -1.45
CA PRO A 113 14.82 6.18 -1.56
C PRO A 113 14.09 5.38 -2.64
N GLU A 114 14.78 5.01 -3.71
CA GLU A 114 14.22 4.23 -4.81
C GLU A 114 13.83 2.82 -4.37
N HIS A 115 14.57 2.21 -3.43
CA HIS A 115 14.19 0.92 -2.84
C HIS A 115 12.84 1.03 -2.12
N ILE A 116 12.64 2.14 -1.39
CA ILE A 116 11.38 2.39 -0.66
C ILE A 116 10.24 2.60 -1.66
N SER A 117 10.49 3.40 -2.72
CA SER A 117 9.50 3.64 -3.77
C SER A 117 9.07 2.33 -4.43
N LEU A 118 10.03 1.45 -4.75
CA LEU A 118 9.76 0.16 -5.37
C LEU A 118 8.88 -0.71 -4.45
N ALA A 119 9.25 -0.80 -3.16
CA ALA A 119 8.52 -1.64 -2.21
C ALA A 119 7.11 -1.11 -1.95
N LYS A 120 6.96 0.21 -1.75
CA LYS A 120 5.64 0.82 -1.52
C LYS A 120 4.74 0.61 -2.74
N MET A 121 5.24 0.93 -3.93
CA MET A 121 4.49 0.81 -5.17
C MET A 121 4.02 -0.63 -5.40
N ASN A 122 4.97 -1.59 -5.36
CA ASN A 122 4.66 -3.01 -5.61
C ASN A 122 3.66 -3.56 -4.60
N ASN A 123 3.90 -3.33 -3.31
CA ASN A 123 3.11 -3.98 -2.27
C ASN A 123 1.69 -3.40 -2.19
N VAL A 124 1.53 -2.10 -2.44
CA VAL A 124 0.19 -1.48 -2.44
C VAL A 124 -0.60 -1.93 -3.67
N ASP A 125 0.04 -1.97 -4.83
CA ASP A 125 -0.64 -2.38 -6.07
C ASP A 125 -1.14 -3.82 -5.96
N ILE A 126 -0.26 -4.73 -5.53
CA ILE A 126 -0.63 -6.14 -5.41
C ILE A 126 -1.67 -6.36 -4.30
N ALA A 127 -1.60 -5.58 -3.20
CA ALA A 127 -2.60 -5.69 -2.13
C ALA A 127 -3.98 -5.30 -2.64
N LEU A 128 -4.08 -4.26 -3.47
CA LEU A 128 -5.35 -3.83 -4.05
C LEU A 128 -5.90 -4.90 -4.99
N GLU A 129 -5.04 -5.52 -5.81
CA GLU A 129 -5.47 -6.62 -6.69
C GLU A 129 -5.93 -7.84 -5.88
N ILE A 130 -5.22 -8.18 -4.80
CA ILE A 130 -5.63 -9.27 -3.90
C ILE A 130 -7.00 -8.98 -3.28
N ALA A 131 -7.23 -7.74 -2.84
CA ALA A 131 -8.53 -7.36 -2.29
C ALA A 131 -9.65 -7.52 -3.34
N ARG A 132 -9.40 -7.15 -4.59
CA ARG A 132 -10.37 -7.34 -5.68
C ARG A 132 -10.67 -8.82 -5.92
N VAL A 133 -9.64 -9.66 -5.92
CA VAL A 133 -9.80 -11.11 -6.10
C VAL A 133 -10.56 -11.71 -4.90
N ALA A 134 -10.24 -11.27 -3.68
CA ALA A 134 -10.97 -11.70 -2.49
C ALA A 134 -12.45 -11.33 -2.57
N ARG A 135 -12.76 -10.07 -2.98
CA ARG A 135 -14.13 -9.63 -3.18
C ARG A 135 -14.86 -10.54 -4.18
N ASP A 136 -14.19 -10.90 -5.26
CA ASP A 136 -14.75 -11.77 -6.29
C ASP A 136 -15.06 -13.17 -5.75
N ILE A 137 -14.15 -13.75 -4.93
CA ILE A 137 -14.37 -15.07 -4.30
C ILE A 137 -15.63 -15.06 -3.41
N HIS A 138 -15.87 -13.93 -2.71
CA HIS A 138 -17.07 -13.80 -1.87
C HIS A 138 -18.37 -13.63 -2.68
N GLY A 139 -18.28 -13.40 -4.00
CA GLY A 139 -19.45 -13.15 -4.83
C GLY A 139 -20.22 -11.92 -4.36
N ALA A 140 -21.54 -12.02 -4.30
CA ALA A 140 -22.40 -10.91 -3.84
C ALA A 140 -22.09 -10.52 -2.39
N ASN A 141 -21.71 -11.48 -1.54
CA ASN A 141 -21.38 -11.21 -0.15
C ASN A 141 -20.12 -10.32 -0.02
N GLY A 142 -19.28 -10.26 -1.06
CA GLY A 142 -18.06 -9.46 -1.04
C GLY A 142 -18.28 -7.95 -0.99
N ILE A 143 -19.53 -7.48 -1.16
CA ILE A 143 -19.84 -6.05 -1.08
C ILE A 143 -20.53 -5.67 0.25
N LEU A 144 -20.72 -6.65 1.15
CA LEU A 144 -21.42 -6.42 2.42
C LEU A 144 -20.45 -6.00 3.52
N ASP A 145 -20.96 -5.22 4.49
CA ASP A 145 -20.17 -4.74 5.62
C ASP A 145 -19.76 -5.86 6.58
N GLU A 146 -20.45 -7.01 6.53
CA GLU A 146 -20.12 -8.20 7.33
C GLU A 146 -18.75 -8.79 6.98
N TYR A 147 -18.23 -8.45 5.80
CA TYR A 147 -16.91 -8.90 5.34
C TYR A 147 -15.99 -7.68 5.18
N PRO A 148 -14.73 -7.75 5.58
CA PRO A 148 -13.88 -6.56 5.60
C PRO A 148 -13.34 -6.14 4.22
N ILE A 149 -13.67 -6.87 3.16
CA ILE A 149 -12.98 -6.76 1.87
C ILE A 149 -13.16 -5.37 1.24
N MET A 150 -14.41 -4.87 1.18
CA MET A 150 -14.66 -3.55 0.58
C MET A 150 -13.97 -2.43 1.37
N ARG A 151 -13.90 -2.58 2.70
CA ARG A 151 -13.18 -1.61 3.53
C ARG A 151 -11.68 -1.60 3.17
N HIS A 152 -11.08 -2.79 3.03
CA HIS A 152 -9.67 -2.88 2.61
C HIS A 152 -9.48 -2.32 1.20
N MET A 153 -10.36 -2.66 0.24
CA MET A 153 -10.30 -2.12 -1.12
C MET A 153 -10.33 -0.58 -1.10
N ALA A 154 -11.35 -0.02 -0.43
CA ALA A 154 -11.50 1.44 -0.37
C ALA A 154 -10.27 2.10 0.28
N ASN A 155 -9.78 1.52 1.36
CA ASN A 155 -8.60 2.06 2.06
C ASN A 155 -7.34 1.98 1.19
N LEU A 156 -7.15 0.89 0.47
CA LEU A 156 -5.98 0.70 -0.38
C LEU A 156 -5.96 1.69 -1.56
N GLU A 157 -7.12 2.15 -2.03
CA GLU A 157 -7.17 3.22 -3.05
C GLU A 157 -6.53 4.51 -2.51
N SER A 158 -6.78 4.85 -1.24
CA SER A 158 -6.10 5.99 -0.61
C SER A 158 -4.61 5.72 -0.44
N VAL A 159 -4.25 4.50 0.00
CA VAL A 159 -2.85 4.13 0.21
C VAL A 159 -2.07 4.19 -1.12
N LYS A 160 -2.71 3.84 -2.23
CA LYS A 160 -2.11 3.95 -3.57
C LYS A 160 -1.84 5.42 -3.94
N THR A 161 -2.65 6.32 -3.40
CA THR A 161 -2.63 7.74 -3.78
C THR A 161 -1.72 8.58 -2.88
N TYR A 162 -1.75 8.38 -1.55
CA TYR A 162 -1.02 9.24 -0.63
C TYR A 162 0.45 8.82 -0.47
N GLU A 163 1.23 9.73 0.09
CA GLU A 163 2.68 9.57 0.38
C GLU A 163 3.47 9.21 -0.89
N GLY A 164 3.15 9.92 -1.95
CA GLY A 164 3.64 9.63 -3.28
C GLY A 164 2.65 8.73 -4.01
N THR A 165 2.05 9.29 -5.05
CA THR A 165 1.16 8.49 -5.89
C THR A 165 1.97 7.38 -6.58
N HIS A 166 1.27 6.37 -7.04
CA HIS A 166 1.88 5.30 -7.83
C HIS A 166 2.73 5.89 -8.98
N ASP A 167 2.21 6.93 -9.65
CA ASP A 167 2.90 7.58 -10.77
C ASP A 167 4.20 8.26 -10.31
N ILE A 168 4.16 8.95 -9.15
CA ILE A 168 5.37 9.60 -8.61
C ILE A 168 6.45 8.54 -8.32
N HIS A 169 6.07 7.38 -7.78
CA HIS A 169 7.03 6.30 -7.53
C HIS A 169 7.61 5.77 -8.85
N ASN A 170 6.79 5.65 -9.90
CA ASN A 170 7.26 5.28 -11.24
C ASN A 170 8.31 6.29 -11.75
N LEU A 171 8.06 7.58 -11.56
CA LEU A 171 9.00 8.62 -12.00
C LEU A 171 10.32 8.57 -11.22
N ILE A 172 10.25 8.30 -9.90
CA ILE A 172 11.45 8.15 -9.06
C ILE A 172 12.29 6.98 -9.57
N ILE A 173 11.65 5.83 -9.80
CA ILE A 173 12.34 4.62 -10.27
C ILE A 173 12.85 4.83 -11.69
N GLY A 174 12.02 5.41 -12.56
CA GLY A 174 12.41 5.70 -13.97
C GLY A 174 13.65 6.58 -14.05
N ARG A 175 13.70 7.64 -13.23
CA ARG A 175 14.89 8.50 -13.15
C ARG A 175 16.11 7.69 -12.69
N HIS A 176 15.94 6.82 -11.72
CA HIS A 176 17.06 6.03 -11.18
C HIS A 176 17.67 5.11 -12.26
N ILE A 177 16.82 4.44 -13.04
CA ILE A 177 17.30 3.47 -14.03
C ILE A 177 17.81 4.14 -15.33
N THR A 178 17.31 5.35 -15.66
CA THR A 178 17.67 6.03 -16.91
C THR A 178 18.65 7.18 -16.71
N GLY A 179 18.73 7.74 -15.51
CA GLY A 179 19.45 8.98 -15.24
C GLY A 179 18.73 10.24 -15.72
N ILE A 180 17.53 10.12 -16.30
CA ILE A 180 16.81 11.24 -16.94
C ILE A 180 15.54 11.54 -16.12
N GLN A 181 15.35 12.83 -15.79
CA GLN A 181 14.10 13.27 -15.13
C GLN A 181 12.98 13.37 -16.16
N ALA A 182 11.81 12.82 -15.82
CA ALA A 182 10.67 12.81 -16.74
C ALA A 182 9.85 14.11 -16.71
N PHE A 183 9.95 14.90 -15.64
CA PHE A 183 9.07 16.07 -15.46
C PHE A 183 9.81 17.40 -15.45
N THR A 184 11.14 17.41 -15.56
CA THR A 184 11.91 18.64 -15.78
C THR A 184 12.58 18.55 -17.15
N ARG A 185 12.17 19.42 -18.04
CA ARG A 185 12.88 19.59 -19.31
C ARG A 185 13.74 20.82 -19.17
N GLU A 186 15.03 20.66 -19.38
CA GLU A 186 15.90 21.81 -19.52
C GLU A 186 15.50 22.53 -20.80
N ALA A 187 15.37 23.86 -20.73
CA ALA A 187 15.04 24.69 -21.88
C ALA A 187 16.19 24.74 -22.89
#